data_99a29b3bc76ca5923ba7163e46f3b219
#
_entry.id   99a29b3bc76ca5923ba7163e46f3b219
#
_cell.length_a   1.000
_cell.length_b   1.000
_cell.length_c   1.000
_cell.angle_alpha   90.00
_cell.angle_beta   90.00
_cell.angle_gamma   90.00
#
_symmetry.space_group_name_H-M   'P 1'
#
loop_
_entity.id
_entity.type
_entity.pdbx_description
1 polymer ?
#
loop_
_entity_poly.entity_id
_entity_poly.type
_entity_poly.pdbx_seq_one_letter_code
_entity_poly.pdbx_strand_id
1 'polypeptide(L)'
;MLIKTYSEKRLGVSKVFFTVRDGVVTSILVGNNAVPTGQGYQFYVDDYVAEQIHKCELYLDGLTPKLRLKEGEELVVPQKTEKELEIERLRYELERLQSEEENEDESD
;
A
#
# COMPACT_ATOMS: atom_id res chain seq x y z
N MET A 1 -4.67 -14.85 3.36
CA MET A 1 -3.49 -14.19 2.81
C MET A 1 -3.39 -12.77 3.35
N LEU A 2 -2.25 -12.44 3.94
CA LEU A 2 -2.01 -11.09 4.44
C LEU A 2 -1.77 -10.13 3.28
N ILE A 3 -2.34 -8.94 3.40
CA ILE A 3 -2.15 -7.86 2.43
C ILE A 3 -0.97 -7.01 2.88
N LYS A 4 -0.05 -6.73 1.97
CA LYS A 4 1.10 -5.87 2.24
C LYS A 4 0.62 -4.44 2.45
N THR A 5 1.05 -3.81 3.55
CA THR A 5 0.78 -2.42 3.86
C THR A 5 2.09 -1.65 4.00
N TYR A 6 2.02 -0.34 3.76
CA TYR A 6 3.17 0.54 3.83
C TYR A 6 2.96 1.55 4.96
N SER A 7 4.05 2.03 5.53
CA SER A 7 3.98 2.98 6.65
C SER A 7 3.76 4.42 6.21
N GLU A 8 3.97 4.72 4.93
CA GLU A 8 3.85 6.08 4.42
C GLU A 8 3.45 6.09 2.96
N LYS A 9 2.97 7.26 2.53
CA LYS A 9 2.57 7.49 1.15
C LYS A 9 3.78 7.40 0.21
N ARG A 10 3.62 6.73 -0.92
CA ARG A 10 4.61 6.62 -1.98
C ARG A 10 3.94 6.42 -3.33
N LEU A 11 4.71 6.53 -4.41
CA LEU A 11 4.19 6.30 -5.75
C LEU A 11 3.68 4.86 -5.88
N GLY A 12 2.51 4.69 -6.48
CA GLY A 12 1.89 3.38 -6.66
C GLY A 12 1.14 2.86 -5.45
N VAL A 13 1.00 3.68 -4.42
CA VAL A 13 0.34 3.35 -3.16
C VAL A 13 -0.80 4.33 -2.91
N SER A 14 -1.93 3.80 -2.48
CA SER A 14 -3.12 4.58 -2.14
C SER A 14 -3.46 4.43 -0.67
N LYS A 15 -4.03 5.49 -0.11
CA LYS A 15 -4.56 5.49 1.25
C LYS A 15 -5.94 4.84 1.26
N VAL A 16 -6.16 3.95 2.23
CA VAL A 16 -7.49 3.41 2.54
C VAL A 16 -7.76 3.62 4.02
N PHE A 17 -8.99 3.96 4.36
CA PHE A 17 -9.39 4.18 5.75
C PHE A 17 -10.65 3.37 6.05
N PHE A 18 -10.58 2.53 7.07
CA PHE A 18 -11.69 1.72 7.55
C PHE A 18 -12.30 2.42 8.75
N THR A 19 -13.49 2.98 8.58
CA THR A 19 -14.23 3.57 9.71
C THR A 19 -14.85 2.44 10.51
N VAL A 20 -14.59 2.44 11.82
CA VAL A 20 -15.06 1.38 12.73
C VAL A 20 -15.96 2.00 13.78
N ARG A 21 -17.13 1.39 14.01
CA ARG A 21 -18.06 1.78 15.04
C ARG A 21 -18.54 0.51 15.76
N ASP A 22 -18.38 0.48 17.08
CA ASP A 22 -18.76 -0.67 17.92
C ASP A 22 -18.13 -1.99 17.44
N GLY A 23 -16.87 -1.93 16.98
CA GLY A 23 -16.13 -3.10 16.51
C GLY A 23 -16.49 -3.55 15.08
N VAL A 24 -17.35 -2.79 14.39
CA VAL A 24 -17.80 -3.12 13.03
C VAL A 24 -17.34 -2.06 12.04
N VAL A 25 -16.82 -2.50 10.89
CA VAL A 25 -16.46 -1.59 9.80
C VAL A 25 -17.75 -1.05 9.17
N THR A 26 -17.94 0.26 9.24
CA THR A 26 -19.13 0.93 8.73
C THR A 26 -18.93 1.58 7.36
N SER A 27 -17.69 1.93 7.02
CA SER A 27 -17.36 2.47 5.71
C SER A 27 -15.89 2.29 5.40
N ILE A 28 -15.57 2.32 4.10
CA ILE A 28 -14.20 2.27 3.60
C ILE A 28 -14.01 3.45 2.66
N LEU A 29 -13.05 4.31 2.99
CA LEU A 29 -12.69 5.47 2.16
C LEU A 29 -11.39 5.16 1.42
N VAL A 30 -11.35 5.42 0.14
CA VAL A 30 -10.18 5.16 -0.71
C VAL A 30 -9.74 6.45 -1.39
N GLY A 31 -8.44 6.69 -1.38
CA GLY A 31 -7.84 7.82 -2.05
C GLY A 31 -7.06 8.71 -1.10
N ASN A 32 -6.03 9.35 -1.64
CA ASN A 32 -5.13 10.19 -0.84
C ASN A 32 -5.79 11.48 -0.31
N ASN A 33 -6.90 11.88 -0.92
CA ASN A 33 -7.66 13.06 -0.51
C ASN A 33 -8.88 12.73 0.34
N ALA A 34 -9.07 11.46 0.69
CA ALA A 34 -10.18 11.04 1.54
C ALA A 34 -9.97 11.56 2.97
N VAL A 35 -10.99 12.20 3.50
CA VAL A 35 -10.98 12.74 4.87
C VAL A 35 -11.87 11.87 5.74
N PRO A 36 -11.32 11.18 6.75
CA PRO A 36 -12.13 10.36 7.64
C PRO A 36 -13.09 11.21 8.47
N THR A 37 -14.32 10.73 8.62
CA THR A 37 -15.34 11.40 9.43
C THR A 37 -15.59 10.72 10.77
N GLY A 38 -14.85 9.66 11.07
CA GLY A 38 -15.00 8.89 12.30
C GLY A 38 -13.70 8.20 12.69
N GLN A 39 -13.76 7.42 13.74
CA GLN A 39 -12.62 6.63 14.21
C GLN A 39 -12.45 5.37 13.37
N GLY A 40 -11.21 4.93 13.22
CA GLY A 40 -10.92 3.73 12.47
C GLY A 40 -9.42 3.54 12.26
N TYR A 41 -9.08 2.84 11.18
CA TYR A 41 -7.70 2.49 10.86
C TYR A 41 -7.35 2.89 9.45
N GLN A 42 -6.17 3.49 9.30
CA GLN A 42 -5.65 3.94 8.02
C GLN A 42 -4.53 3.01 7.57
N PHE A 43 -4.56 2.67 6.28
CA PHE A 43 -3.51 1.86 5.65
C PHE A 43 -3.08 2.50 4.35
N TYR A 44 -1.84 2.24 3.97
CA TYR A 44 -1.35 2.52 2.62
C TYR A 44 -1.11 1.18 1.94
N VAL A 45 -1.77 0.96 0.82
CA VAL A 45 -1.71 -0.30 0.07
C VAL A 45 -1.38 -0.02 -1.40
N ASP A 46 -0.92 -1.03 -2.11
CA ASP A 46 -0.72 -0.90 -3.56
C ASP A 46 -2.02 -0.47 -4.25
N ASP A 47 -1.91 0.32 -5.31
CA ASP A 47 -3.08 0.86 -6.02
C ASP A 47 -4.05 -0.24 -6.46
N TYR A 48 -3.54 -1.38 -6.95
CA TYR A 48 -4.42 -2.47 -7.37
C TYR A 48 -5.17 -3.11 -6.19
N VAL A 49 -4.60 -3.08 -4.99
CA VAL A 49 -5.27 -3.54 -3.77
C VAL A 49 -6.37 -2.55 -3.38
N ALA A 50 -6.08 -1.25 -3.44
CA ALA A 50 -7.06 -0.20 -3.14
C ALA A 50 -8.29 -0.30 -4.05
N GLU A 51 -8.08 -0.58 -5.34
CA GLU A 51 -9.18 -0.77 -6.30
C GLU A 51 -10.04 -1.98 -5.96
N GLN A 52 -9.50 -2.96 -5.27
CA GLN A 52 -10.16 -4.20 -4.90
C GLN A 52 -10.37 -4.32 -3.39
N ILE A 53 -10.42 -3.19 -2.69
CA ILE A 53 -10.45 -3.18 -1.22
C ILE A 53 -11.66 -3.92 -0.64
N HIS A 54 -12.75 -4.01 -1.38
CA HIS A 54 -13.94 -4.75 -0.97
C HIS A 54 -13.69 -6.25 -0.79
N LYS A 55 -12.61 -6.77 -1.36
CA LYS A 55 -12.18 -8.17 -1.19
C LYS A 55 -11.35 -8.38 0.07
N CYS A 56 -11.01 -7.32 0.76
CA CYS A 56 -10.15 -7.34 1.93
C CYS A 56 -10.97 -7.11 3.19
N GLU A 57 -10.47 -7.60 4.32
CA GLU A 57 -11.07 -7.36 5.62
C GLU A 57 -10.03 -6.92 6.63
N LEU A 58 -10.47 -6.07 7.54
CA LEU A 58 -9.68 -5.62 8.68
C LEU A 58 -9.69 -6.69 9.77
N TYR A 59 -8.54 -6.98 10.35
CA TYR A 59 -8.47 -7.78 11.56
C TYR A 59 -7.39 -7.25 12.50
N LEU A 60 -7.50 -7.62 13.77
CA LEU A 60 -6.51 -7.23 14.77
C LEU A 60 -5.65 -8.43 15.14
N ASP A 61 -4.34 -8.25 15.00
CA ASP A 61 -3.35 -9.21 15.49
C ASP A 61 -2.83 -8.66 16.82
N GLY A 62 -3.48 -9.08 17.91
CA GLY A 62 -3.32 -8.41 19.20
C GLY A 62 -3.91 -7.00 19.12
N LEU A 63 -3.06 -5.97 19.27
CA LEU A 63 -3.46 -4.56 19.13
C LEU A 63 -3.07 -3.96 17.79
N THR A 64 -2.46 -4.74 16.90
CA THR A 64 -1.99 -4.26 15.61
C THR A 64 -3.03 -4.49 14.52
N PRO A 65 -3.55 -3.42 13.87
CA PRO A 65 -4.48 -3.59 12.77
C PRO A 65 -3.76 -4.10 11.52
N LYS A 66 -4.35 -5.07 10.85
CA LYS A 66 -3.83 -5.66 9.62
C LYS A 66 -4.96 -5.92 8.64
N LEU A 67 -4.60 -6.08 7.38
CA LEU A 67 -5.53 -6.44 6.31
C LEU A 67 -5.25 -7.84 5.80
N ARG A 68 -6.32 -8.55 5.45
CA ARG A 68 -6.22 -9.86 4.80
C ARG A 68 -7.33 -9.99 3.76
N LEU A 69 -7.17 -10.92 2.84
CA LEU A 69 -8.24 -11.25 1.90
C LEU A 69 -9.36 -11.98 2.65
N LYS A 70 -10.60 -11.65 2.28
CA LYS A 70 -11.76 -12.40 2.74
C LYS A 70 -11.69 -13.82 2.20
N GLU A 71 -12.29 -14.76 2.93
CA GLU A 71 -12.32 -16.16 2.52
C GLU A 71 -12.95 -16.30 1.13
N GLY A 72 -12.30 -17.05 0.26
CA GLY A 72 -12.77 -17.27 -1.12
C GLY A 72 -12.46 -16.16 -2.10
N GLU A 73 -11.86 -15.06 -1.67
CA GLU A 73 -11.50 -13.95 -2.55
C GLU A 73 -10.06 -14.05 -3.04
N GLU A 74 -9.83 -13.55 -4.25
CA GLU A 74 -8.50 -13.47 -4.84
C GLU A 74 -8.26 -12.07 -5.40
N LEU A 75 -7.06 -11.53 -5.21
CA LEU A 75 -6.65 -10.28 -5.82
C LEU A 75 -6.21 -10.51 -7.26
N VAL A 76 -6.69 -9.65 -8.15
CA VAL A 76 -6.21 -9.61 -9.53
C VAL A 76 -4.98 -8.71 -9.55
N VAL A 77 -3.81 -9.31 -9.73
CA VAL A 77 -2.55 -8.57 -9.81
C VAL A 77 -2.34 -8.13 -11.27
N PRO A 78 -2.23 -6.82 -11.54
CA PRO A 78 -2.04 -6.37 -12.91
C PRO A 78 -0.69 -6.86 -13.45
N GLN A 79 -0.70 -7.33 -14.69
CA GLN A 79 0.55 -7.68 -15.35
C GLN A 79 1.26 -6.40 -15.76
N LYS A 80 2.52 -6.30 -15.40
CA LYS A 80 3.32 -5.15 -15.80
C LYS A 80 3.69 -5.26 -17.27
N THR A 81 3.53 -4.17 -18.01
CA THR A 81 3.97 -4.09 -19.39
C THR A 81 5.51 -4.05 -19.42
N GLU A 82 6.10 -4.35 -20.59
CA GLU A 82 7.55 -4.25 -20.76
C GLU A 82 8.07 -2.85 -20.41
N LYS A 83 7.29 -1.83 -20.77
CA LYS A 83 7.63 -0.43 -20.48
C LYS A 83 7.65 -0.16 -18.97
N GLU A 84 6.68 -0.68 -18.24
CA GLU A 84 6.61 -0.54 -16.78
C GLU A 84 7.78 -1.23 -16.08
N LEU A 85 8.13 -2.44 -16.54
CA LEU A 85 9.28 -3.17 -16.02
C LEU A 85 10.60 -2.43 -16.30
N GLU A 86 10.72 -1.84 -17.48
CA GLU A 86 11.89 -1.05 -17.85
C GLU A 86 12.01 0.20 -16.97
N ILE A 87 10.90 0.89 -16.70
CA ILE A 87 10.89 2.06 -15.82
C ILE A 87 11.33 1.68 -14.42
N GLU A 88 10.83 0.57 -13.88
CA GLU A 88 11.25 0.09 -12.56
C GLU A 88 12.74 -0.24 -12.51
N ARG A 89 13.27 -0.88 -13.56
CA ARG A 89 14.68 -1.20 -13.65
C ARG A 89 15.54 0.06 -13.67
N LEU A 90 15.14 1.06 -14.47
CA LEU A 90 15.86 2.32 -14.57
C LEU A 90 15.84 3.08 -13.25
N ARG A 91 14.73 3.07 -12.53
CA ARG A 91 14.65 3.69 -11.20
C ARG A 91 15.59 3.02 -10.21
N TYR A 92 15.64 1.70 -10.22
CA TYR A 92 16.52 0.94 -9.34
C TYR A 92 17.99 1.24 -9.64
N GLU A 93 18.37 1.28 -10.92
CA GLU A 93 19.72 1.62 -11.35
C GLU A 93 20.11 3.05 -10.96
N LEU A 94 19.17 3.99 -11.11
CA LEU A 94 19.39 5.39 -10.73
C LEU A 94 19.65 5.52 -9.23
N GLU A 95 18.85 4.87 -8.40
CA GLU A 95 19.06 4.88 -6.94
C GLU A 95 20.42 4.31 -6.56
N ARG A 96 20.83 3.22 -7.22
CA ARG A 96 22.13 2.60 -6.98
C ARG A 96 23.28 3.52 -7.38
N LEU A 97 23.18 4.18 -8.53
CA LEU A 97 24.21 5.11 -9.01
C LEU A 97 24.32 6.33 -8.11
N GLN A 98 23.20 6.87 -7.63
CA GLN A 98 23.22 7.98 -6.68
C GLN A 98 23.90 7.59 -5.38
N SER A 99 23.67 6.38 -4.90
CA SER A 99 24.33 5.84 -3.71
C SER A 99 25.84 5.69 -3.92
N GLU A 100 26.28 5.25 -5.09
CA GLU A 100 27.69 5.13 -5.44
C GLU A 100 28.38 6.51 -5.52
N GLU A 101 27.70 7.51 -6.09
CA GLU A 101 28.22 8.89 -6.16
C GLU A 101 28.41 9.48 -4.75
N GLU A 102 27.46 9.24 -3.86
CA GLU A 102 27.60 9.69 -2.46
C GLU A 102 28.79 9.03 -1.76
N ASN A 103 29.07 7.77 -2.04
CA ASN A 103 30.21 7.06 -1.50
C ASN A 103 31.53 7.57 -2.09
N GLU A 104 31.57 7.93 -3.35
CA GLU A 104 32.75 8.53 -3.99
C GLU A 104 33.08 9.89 -3.39
N ASP A 105 32.07 10.72 -3.13
CA ASP A 105 32.24 12.02 -2.51
C ASP A 105 32.80 11.89 -1.09
N GLU A 106 32.41 10.86 -0.35
CA GLU A 106 32.94 10.59 0.99
C GLU A 106 34.40 10.14 0.96
N SER A 107 34.86 9.55 -0.13
CA SER A 107 36.21 9.02 -0.24
C SER A 107 37.28 10.11 -0.53
N ASP A 108 36.87 11.28 -0.88
CA ASP A 108 37.73 12.45 -1.10
C ASP A 108 37.96 13.23 0.19
#